data_ffb9f8e5ab814f25d365016fe70fc96f
#
_entry.id   ffb9f8e5ab814f25d365016fe70fc96f
#
_cell.length_a   1.000
_cell.length_b   1.000
_cell.length_c   1.000
_cell.angle_alpha   90.00
_cell.angle_beta   90.00
_cell.angle_gamma   90.00
#
_symmetry.space_group_name_H-M   'P 1'
#
loop_
_entity.id
_entity.type
_entity.pdbx_description
1 polymer ?
#
loop_
_entity_poly.entity_id
_entity_poly.type
_entity_poly.pdbx_seq_one_letter_code
_entity_poly.pdbx_strand_id
1 'polypeptide(L)'
;MKNIAFLIAFFGLELARYSCFANAASPVPLIFDTDIGNDVDDVLALGMIHSLESRGECKLLAVTITKDHPLASAFTDAVNTFYGRGDVPIGVCRSGITTEEGKFNGLAARYPHDLKSGADAPDAVTVLRKALASSEDGTVVIAQVGFSTNLAKLLESPGDAISPLDGAELVKAKVRTLSVMAGAFTRIAGDKGQLYDHKEYNVVEDISAAKRIATDWPTPILWSGFEIGLGLGYPASSIASDYRYANPHPIQDAYRLYCQPNENRPTWDLTSVLVAVRADNGYFDYSDLGTVTVQDDGLTTFEASDSGHHRYLKIPEHGQGRILEALQLLSSQPPTETK
;
A
#
# COMPACT_ATOMS: atom_id res chain seq x y z
N MET A 1 -65.63 37.33 46.99
CA MET A 1 -64.54 36.33 47.03
C MET A 1 -64.42 35.75 45.66
N LYS A 2 -63.41 36.17 44.92
CA LYS A 2 -63.20 35.74 43.51
C LYS A 2 -62.04 34.76 43.47
N ASN A 3 -62.31 33.52 43.04
CA ASN A 3 -61.27 32.50 42.80
C ASN A 3 -60.58 32.79 41.47
N ILE A 4 -59.27 32.97 41.51
CA ILE A 4 -58.41 33.05 40.34
C ILE A 4 -57.75 31.66 40.18
N ALA A 5 -58.11 30.96 39.11
CA ALA A 5 -57.44 29.71 38.72
C ALA A 5 -56.18 30.05 37.91
N PHE A 6 -55.01 29.60 38.32
CA PHE A 6 -53.74 29.67 37.59
C PHE A 6 -53.65 28.49 36.62
N LEU A 7 -53.59 28.83 35.34
CA LEU A 7 -53.37 27.84 34.25
C LEU A 7 -51.84 27.76 34.04
N ILE A 8 -51.24 26.66 34.40
CA ILE A 8 -49.83 26.36 34.10
C ILE A 8 -49.77 25.66 32.74
N ALA A 9 -49.28 26.41 31.73
CA ALA A 9 -49.00 25.82 30.41
C ALA A 9 -47.62 25.11 30.46
N PHE A 10 -47.62 23.79 30.33
CA PHE A 10 -46.40 23.01 30.10
C PHE A 10 -45.97 23.16 28.64
N PHE A 11 -44.90 23.89 28.40
CA PHE A 11 -44.20 23.87 27.10
C PHE A 11 -43.30 22.62 27.08
N GLY A 12 -43.74 21.59 26.38
CA GLY A 12 -42.91 20.44 26.06
C GLY A 12 -41.84 20.82 25.04
N LEU A 13 -40.59 20.88 25.48
CA LEU A 13 -39.44 21.07 24.60
C LEU A 13 -39.09 19.70 23.99
N GLU A 14 -39.59 19.42 22.79
CA GLU A 14 -39.09 18.29 22.01
C GLU A 14 -37.67 18.59 21.54
N LEU A 15 -36.69 18.05 22.25
CA LEU A 15 -35.32 17.96 21.79
C LEU A 15 -35.25 16.96 20.64
N ALA A 16 -35.39 17.46 19.41
CA ALA A 16 -35.03 16.72 18.20
C ALA A 16 -33.55 16.34 18.30
N ARG A 17 -33.27 15.08 18.65
CA ARG A 17 -31.95 14.48 18.55
C ARG A 17 -31.60 14.38 17.07
N TYR A 18 -30.97 15.39 16.51
CA TYR A 18 -30.26 15.25 15.25
C TYR A 18 -29.08 14.30 15.48
N SER A 19 -29.33 13.03 15.27
CA SER A 19 -28.25 12.06 15.09
C SER A 19 -27.60 12.40 13.76
N CYS A 20 -26.56 13.24 13.80
CA CYS A 20 -25.61 13.36 12.69
C CYS A 20 -24.89 12.02 12.59
N PHE A 21 -25.50 11.05 11.90
CA PHE A 21 -24.72 9.95 11.34
C PHE A 21 -23.86 10.59 10.24
N ALA A 22 -22.64 10.98 10.59
CA ALA A 22 -21.60 11.11 9.59
C ALA A 22 -21.58 9.76 8.88
N ASN A 23 -21.96 9.74 7.60
CA ASN A 23 -21.81 8.55 6.77
C ASN A 23 -20.29 8.30 6.73
N ALA A 24 -19.80 7.39 7.59
CA ALA A 24 -18.42 6.98 7.53
C ALA A 24 -18.21 6.41 6.11
N ALA A 25 -17.26 6.96 5.37
CA ALA A 25 -16.94 6.44 4.05
C ALA A 25 -16.68 4.94 4.18
N SER A 26 -17.19 4.15 3.24
CA SER A 26 -16.94 2.71 3.24
C SER A 26 -15.45 2.43 3.17
N PRO A 27 -14.92 1.46 3.94
CA PRO A 27 -13.51 1.08 3.90
C PRO A 27 -13.06 0.80 2.45
N VAL A 28 -11.88 1.30 2.07
CA VAL A 28 -11.30 1.04 0.75
C VAL A 28 -10.91 -0.43 0.64
N PRO A 29 -11.49 -1.23 -0.29
CA PRO A 29 -11.01 -2.58 -0.56
C PRO A 29 -9.61 -2.51 -1.15
N LEU A 30 -8.60 -3.00 -0.41
CA LEU A 30 -7.18 -2.85 -0.74
C LEU A 30 -6.53 -4.19 -1.03
N ILE A 31 -5.78 -4.29 -2.10
CA ILE A 31 -4.81 -5.35 -2.35
C ILE A 31 -3.41 -4.75 -2.23
N PHE A 32 -2.51 -5.44 -1.54
CA PHE A 32 -1.12 -5.04 -1.38
C PHE A 32 -0.21 -5.99 -2.15
N ASP A 33 0.51 -5.47 -3.17
CA ASP A 33 1.46 -6.22 -3.98
C ASP A 33 2.87 -5.70 -3.71
N THR A 34 3.75 -6.53 -3.13
CA THR A 34 4.99 -6.15 -2.45
C THR A 34 6.15 -7.07 -2.84
N ASP A 35 7.38 -6.61 -2.72
CA ASP A 35 8.58 -7.44 -2.79
C ASP A 35 9.26 -7.59 -1.42
N ILE A 36 8.46 -7.63 -0.38
CA ILE A 36 8.85 -7.70 1.04
C ILE A 36 10.02 -8.66 1.29
N GLY A 37 11.10 -8.10 1.82
CA GLY A 37 12.36 -8.80 2.04
C GLY A 37 13.51 -8.19 1.26
N ASN A 38 13.25 -7.36 0.25
CA ASN A 38 14.26 -6.59 -0.46
C ASN A 38 14.57 -5.29 0.29
N ASP A 39 13.56 -4.57 0.72
CA ASP A 39 13.68 -3.39 1.59
C ASP A 39 12.78 -3.53 2.83
N VAL A 40 12.97 -2.66 3.81
CA VAL A 40 12.22 -2.69 5.07
C VAL A 40 11.00 -1.77 5.08
N ASP A 41 10.89 -0.87 4.15
CA ASP A 41 9.73 0.02 4.05
C ASP A 41 8.46 -0.73 3.61
N ASP A 42 8.57 -1.86 2.89
CA ASP A 42 7.48 -2.83 2.72
C ASP A 42 6.84 -3.23 4.06
N VAL A 43 7.68 -3.51 5.06
CA VAL A 43 7.23 -3.98 6.38
C VAL A 43 6.52 -2.86 7.13
N LEU A 44 7.05 -1.63 7.04
CA LEU A 44 6.40 -0.43 7.58
C LEU A 44 5.07 -0.15 6.88
N ALA A 45 5.02 -0.31 5.55
CA ALA A 45 3.82 -0.14 4.75
C ALA A 45 2.73 -1.16 5.12
N LEU A 46 3.09 -2.43 5.33
CA LEU A 46 2.15 -3.46 5.78
C LEU A 46 1.61 -3.14 7.18
N GLY A 47 2.45 -2.69 8.11
CA GLY A 47 2.03 -2.21 9.43
C GLY A 47 1.05 -1.02 9.34
N MET A 48 1.31 -0.09 8.43
CA MET A 48 0.42 1.04 8.16
C MET A 48 -0.94 0.59 7.61
N ILE A 49 -0.97 -0.42 6.73
CA ILE A 49 -2.22 -0.99 6.21
C ILE A 49 -3.06 -1.58 7.34
N HIS A 50 -2.47 -2.36 8.25
CA HIS A 50 -3.20 -2.91 9.40
C HIS A 50 -3.74 -1.83 10.33
N SER A 51 -3.00 -0.74 10.50
CA SER A 51 -3.46 0.43 11.24
C SER A 51 -4.66 1.11 10.58
N LEU A 52 -4.59 1.34 9.27
CA LEU A 52 -5.69 1.91 8.49
C LEU A 52 -6.93 1.00 8.52
N GLU A 53 -6.73 -0.31 8.46
CA GLU A 53 -7.82 -1.28 8.58
C GLU A 53 -8.46 -1.26 9.97
N SER A 54 -7.68 -1.19 11.04
CA SER A 54 -8.20 -1.08 12.40
C SER A 54 -9.00 0.20 12.64
N ARG A 55 -8.75 1.24 11.84
CA ARG A 55 -9.52 2.49 11.82
C ARG A 55 -10.77 2.43 10.95
N GLY A 56 -10.98 1.33 10.21
CA GLY A 56 -12.09 1.18 9.27
C GLY A 56 -11.90 2.00 7.98
N GLU A 57 -10.68 2.42 7.66
CA GLU A 57 -10.38 3.23 6.48
C GLU A 57 -10.09 2.37 5.25
N CYS A 58 -9.58 1.16 5.43
CA CYS A 58 -9.45 0.17 4.36
C CYS A 58 -9.85 -1.22 4.85
N LYS A 59 -9.95 -2.16 3.90
CA LYS A 59 -10.08 -3.60 4.13
C LYS A 59 -9.02 -4.29 3.29
N LEU A 60 -8.03 -4.90 3.94
CA LEU A 60 -7.00 -5.66 3.24
C LEU A 60 -7.59 -6.97 2.73
N LEU A 61 -7.69 -7.12 1.42
CA LEU A 61 -8.29 -8.28 0.74
C LEU A 61 -7.28 -9.40 0.52
N ALA A 62 -6.04 -9.04 0.22
CA ALA A 62 -4.96 -9.97 -0.06
C ALA A 62 -3.60 -9.26 -0.02
N VAL A 63 -2.53 -10.04 0.20
CA VAL A 63 -1.15 -9.64 -0.06
C VAL A 63 -0.59 -10.54 -1.14
N THR A 64 0.05 -9.96 -2.19
CA THR A 64 0.77 -10.73 -3.21
C THR A 64 2.23 -10.33 -3.23
N ILE A 65 3.11 -11.31 -3.40
CA ILE A 65 4.55 -11.14 -3.20
C ILE A 65 5.26 -11.42 -4.52
N THR A 66 6.07 -10.47 -4.97
CA THR A 66 6.88 -10.58 -6.19
C THR A 66 8.28 -11.12 -5.94
N LYS A 67 8.82 -10.95 -4.72
CA LYS A 67 10.08 -11.58 -4.31
C LYS A 67 9.95 -13.10 -4.27
N ASP A 68 10.73 -13.81 -5.09
CA ASP A 68 10.68 -15.27 -5.19
C ASP A 68 11.58 -15.95 -4.15
N HIS A 69 11.27 -15.72 -2.87
CA HIS A 69 11.97 -16.39 -1.76
C HIS A 69 10.96 -17.00 -0.78
N PRO A 70 11.16 -18.28 -0.37
CA PRO A 70 10.17 -19.00 0.46
C PRO A 70 9.85 -18.35 1.81
N LEU A 71 10.78 -17.63 2.41
CA LEU A 71 10.55 -16.97 3.71
C LEU A 71 9.84 -15.60 3.57
N ALA A 72 9.73 -15.03 2.38
CA ALA A 72 9.03 -13.75 2.21
C ALA A 72 7.55 -13.86 2.62
N SER A 73 6.87 -14.92 2.16
CA SER A 73 5.48 -15.19 2.53
C SER A 73 5.31 -15.56 4.01
N ALA A 74 6.22 -16.35 4.58
CA ALA A 74 6.20 -16.70 5.99
C ALA A 74 6.36 -15.46 6.88
N PHE A 75 7.27 -14.54 6.51
CA PHE A 75 7.45 -13.30 7.25
C PHE A 75 6.25 -12.36 7.10
N THR A 76 5.66 -12.27 5.91
CA THR A 76 4.41 -11.52 5.68
C THR A 76 3.29 -12.04 6.57
N ASP A 77 3.11 -13.36 6.64
CA ASP A 77 2.11 -13.99 7.52
C ASP A 77 2.38 -13.73 9.00
N ALA A 78 3.66 -13.74 9.40
CA ALA A 78 4.04 -13.38 10.77
C ALA A 78 3.68 -11.93 11.12
N VAL A 79 3.85 -10.99 10.19
CA VAL A 79 3.40 -9.60 10.39
C VAL A 79 1.88 -9.51 10.46
N ASN A 80 1.16 -10.14 9.51
CA ASN A 80 -0.31 -10.18 9.52
C ASN A 80 -0.83 -10.78 10.84
N THR A 81 -0.27 -11.91 11.28
CA THR A 81 -0.64 -12.59 12.54
C THR A 81 -0.39 -11.70 13.75
N PHE A 82 0.72 -10.96 13.78
CA PHE A 82 1.00 -10.00 14.86
C PHE A 82 -0.09 -8.93 14.99
N TYR A 83 -0.67 -8.50 13.87
CA TYR A 83 -1.80 -7.55 13.86
C TYR A 83 -3.18 -8.22 13.99
N GLY A 84 -3.24 -9.53 14.27
CA GLY A 84 -4.48 -10.29 14.41
C GLY A 84 -5.15 -10.62 13.07
N ARG A 85 -4.42 -10.56 11.97
CA ARG A 85 -4.90 -10.77 10.60
C ARG A 85 -4.15 -11.89 9.87
N GLY A 86 -3.84 -12.98 10.55
CA GLY A 86 -3.28 -14.19 9.92
C GLY A 86 -4.23 -14.87 8.91
N ASP A 87 -5.47 -14.42 8.82
CA ASP A 87 -6.48 -14.87 7.85
C ASP A 87 -6.36 -14.23 6.46
N VAL A 88 -5.53 -13.17 6.30
CA VAL A 88 -5.35 -12.47 5.02
C VAL A 88 -4.72 -13.41 3.99
N PRO A 89 -5.35 -13.62 2.82
CA PRO A 89 -4.79 -14.45 1.77
C PRO A 89 -3.45 -13.92 1.28
N ILE A 90 -2.44 -14.79 1.20
CA ILE A 90 -1.12 -14.48 0.67
C ILE A 90 -0.89 -15.30 -0.60
N GLY A 91 -0.50 -14.61 -1.69
CA GLY A 91 -0.10 -15.23 -2.96
C GLY A 91 1.35 -14.95 -3.28
N VAL A 92 2.05 -15.90 -3.92
CA VAL A 92 3.47 -15.73 -4.25
C VAL A 92 3.72 -15.85 -5.74
N CYS A 93 4.67 -15.05 -6.24
CA CYS A 93 5.21 -15.19 -7.57
C CYS A 93 6.35 -16.23 -7.56
N ARG A 94 6.42 -17.03 -8.63
CA ARG A 94 7.54 -17.95 -8.89
C ARG A 94 8.19 -17.54 -10.20
N SER A 95 8.92 -16.41 -10.16
CA SER A 95 9.51 -15.78 -11.33
C SER A 95 11.02 -16.01 -11.47
N GLY A 96 11.67 -16.42 -10.40
CA GLY A 96 13.12 -16.46 -10.29
C GLY A 96 13.76 -15.09 -10.03
N ILE A 97 12.97 -14.05 -9.76
CA ILE A 97 13.47 -12.69 -9.46
C ILE A 97 13.71 -12.55 -7.97
N THR A 98 14.86 -12.01 -7.56
CA THR A 98 15.27 -11.76 -6.18
C THR A 98 15.09 -12.97 -5.26
N THR A 99 15.77 -14.08 -5.62
CA THR A 99 15.65 -15.36 -4.92
C THR A 99 16.45 -15.46 -3.62
N GLU A 100 17.28 -14.48 -3.31
CA GLU A 100 18.07 -14.42 -2.06
C GLU A 100 17.17 -14.14 -0.85
N GLU A 101 17.59 -14.60 0.33
CA GLU A 101 16.79 -14.50 1.57
C GLU A 101 16.45 -13.06 1.96
N GLY A 102 17.34 -12.12 1.69
CA GLY A 102 17.25 -10.78 2.25
C GLY A 102 17.71 -10.73 3.72
N LYS A 103 17.67 -9.52 4.33
CA LYS A 103 18.27 -9.31 5.65
C LYS A 103 17.37 -9.76 6.82
N PHE A 104 16.07 -9.83 6.65
CA PHE A 104 15.12 -9.98 7.77
C PHE A 104 14.05 -11.06 7.59
N ASN A 105 13.89 -11.67 6.41
CA ASN A 105 12.85 -12.68 6.18
C ASN A 105 13.00 -13.91 7.13
N GLY A 106 14.21 -14.25 7.55
CA GLY A 106 14.46 -15.28 8.56
C GLY A 106 13.85 -14.99 9.93
N LEU A 107 13.43 -13.76 10.21
CA LEU A 107 12.67 -13.42 11.42
C LEU A 107 11.34 -14.14 11.51
N ALA A 108 10.78 -14.65 10.42
CA ALA A 108 9.56 -15.47 10.44
C ALA A 108 9.63 -16.55 11.53
N ALA A 109 10.77 -17.20 11.70
CA ALA A 109 10.97 -18.25 12.71
C ALA A 109 10.77 -17.77 14.17
N ARG A 110 10.76 -16.46 14.44
CA ARG A 110 10.63 -15.87 15.77
C ARG A 110 9.20 -15.46 16.14
N TYR A 111 8.30 -15.47 15.17
CA TYR A 111 6.92 -14.97 15.33
C TYR A 111 5.90 -16.06 14.98
N PRO A 112 4.71 -16.08 15.61
CA PRO A 112 3.64 -16.96 15.21
C PRO A 112 3.22 -16.70 13.76
N HIS A 113 3.06 -17.78 12.98
CA HIS A 113 2.59 -17.75 11.60
C HIS A 113 2.16 -19.15 11.16
N ASP A 114 1.21 -19.26 10.26
CA ASP A 114 0.70 -20.52 9.73
C ASP A 114 1.38 -20.93 8.43
N LEU A 115 1.63 -19.97 7.56
CA LEU A 115 2.25 -20.17 6.25
C LEU A 115 3.78 -20.38 6.41
N LYS A 116 4.22 -21.63 6.33
CA LYS A 116 5.62 -21.98 6.62
C LYS A 116 6.60 -21.62 5.51
N SER A 117 6.13 -21.58 4.28
CA SER A 117 6.98 -21.38 3.10
C SER A 117 6.16 -20.89 1.90
N GLY A 118 6.81 -20.21 0.99
CA GLY A 118 6.22 -19.87 -0.32
C GLY A 118 5.77 -21.08 -1.12
N ALA A 119 6.33 -22.28 -0.85
CA ALA A 119 5.86 -23.51 -1.48
C ALA A 119 4.42 -23.86 -1.09
N ASP A 120 4.00 -23.48 0.11
CA ASP A 120 2.65 -23.74 0.65
C ASP A 120 1.64 -22.66 0.24
N ALA A 121 2.13 -21.51 -0.25
CA ALA A 121 1.29 -20.40 -0.70
C ALA A 121 0.70 -20.67 -2.10
N PRO A 122 -0.54 -20.23 -2.36
CA PRO A 122 -1.10 -20.22 -3.70
C PRO A 122 -0.33 -19.26 -4.62
N ASP A 123 -0.51 -19.44 -5.93
CA ASP A 123 0.00 -18.52 -6.94
C ASP A 123 -0.63 -17.12 -6.79
N ALA A 124 0.19 -16.07 -6.98
CA ALA A 124 -0.23 -14.67 -6.81
C ALA A 124 -1.40 -14.29 -7.73
N VAL A 125 -1.40 -14.73 -9.00
CA VAL A 125 -2.49 -14.44 -9.94
C VAL A 125 -3.79 -15.09 -9.48
N THR A 126 -3.72 -16.31 -8.93
CA THR A 126 -4.89 -16.98 -8.36
C THR A 126 -5.49 -16.18 -7.21
N VAL A 127 -4.66 -15.64 -6.31
CA VAL A 127 -5.11 -14.82 -5.18
C VAL A 127 -5.69 -13.49 -5.66
N LEU A 128 -5.03 -12.82 -6.59
CA LEU A 128 -5.50 -11.57 -7.20
C LEU A 128 -6.88 -11.77 -7.85
N ARG A 129 -7.03 -12.80 -8.69
CA ARG A 129 -8.29 -13.09 -9.36
C ARG A 129 -9.43 -13.38 -8.38
N LYS A 130 -9.17 -14.14 -7.31
CA LYS A 130 -10.16 -14.41 -6.25
C LYS A 130 -10.58 -13.14 -5.52
N ALA A 131 -9.62 -12.31 -5.11
CA ALA A 131 -9.88 -11.05 -4.44
C ALA A 131 -10.72 -10.10 -5.32
N LEU A 132 -10.34 -9.96 -6.59
CA LEU A 132 -11.07 -9.13 -7.55
C LEU A 132 -12.47 -9.67 -7.83
N ALA A 133 -12.60 -10.96 -8.16
CA ALA A 133 -13.90 -11.56 -8.50
C ALA A 133 -14.93 -11.46 -7.37
N SER A 134 -14.48 -11.48 -6.10
CA SER A 134 -15.35 -11.36 -4.93
C SER A 134 -15.69 -9.93 -4.54
N SER A 135 -15.12 -8.93 -5.20
CA SER A 135 -15.30 -7.50 -4.89
C SER A 135 -16.39 -6.87 -5.75
N GLU A 136 -16.91 -5.73 -5.28
CA GLU A 136 -17.82 -4.89 -6.06
C GLU A 136 -17.09 -4.18 -7.21
N ASP A 137 -17.81 -3.88 -8.29
CA ASP A 137 -17.24 -3.26 -9.48
C ASP A 137 -16.71 -1.85 -9.17
N GLY A 138 -15.52 -1.54 -9.69
CA GLY A 138 -14.90 -0.22 -9.59
C GLY A 138 -14.56 0.23 -8.17
N THR A 139 -14.39 -0.70 -7.21
CA THR A 139 -14.12 -0.34 -5.81
C THR A 139 -12.69 -0.63 -5.36
N VAL A 140 -12.05 -1.67 -5.90
CA VAL A 140 -10.75 -2.13 -5.43
C VAL A 140 -9.64 -1.15 -5.77
N VAL A 141 -8.79 -0.87 -4.79
CA VAL A 141 -7.51 -0.20 -5.01
C VAL A 141 -6.39 -1.22 -4.84
N ILE A 142 -5.42 -1.19 -5.74
CA ILE A 142 -4.21 -1.99 -5.62
C ILE A 142 -3.08 -1.03 -5.26
N ALA A 143 -2.37 -1.31 -4.17
CA ALA A 143 -1.10 -0.67 -3.85
C ALA A 143 0.01 -1.66 -4.23
N GLN A 144 0.65 -1.42 -5.37
CA GLN A 144 1.82 -2.16 -5.83
C GLN A 144 3.08 -1.43 -5.39
N VAL A 145 3.91 -2.09 -4.61
CA VAL A 145 5.18 -1.52 -4.12
C VAL A 145 6.38 -2.41 -4.45
N GLY A 146 6.15 -3.61 -4.97
CA GLY A 146 7.16 -4.48 -5.56
C GLY A 146 7.21 -4.37 -7.08
N PHE A 147 7.80 -5.39 -7.74
CA PHE A 147 7.90 -5.46 -9.21
C PHE A 147 6.53 -5.61 -9.84
N SER A 148 6.38 -5.19 -11.08
CA SER A 148 5.09 -5.29 -11.81
C SER A 148 4.72 -6.70 -12.26
N THR A 149 5.52 -7.71 -11.96
CA THR A 149 5.43 -9.11 -12.45
C THR A 149 4.07 -9.74 -12.19
N ASN A 150 3.53 -9.64 -10.96
CA ASN A 150 2.25 -10.24 -10.60
C ASN A 150 1.09 -9.61 -11.38
N LEU A 151 1.09 -8.28 -11.48
CA LEU A 151 0.03 -7.54 -12.16
C LEU A 151 0.10 -7.71 -13.68
N ALA A 152 1.30 -7.79 -14.26
CA ALA A 152 1.46 -8.11 -15.68
C ALA A 152 0.92 -9.52 -16.00
N LYS A 153 1.26 -10.52 -15.18
CA LYS A 153 0.71 -11.87 -15.29
C LYS A 153 -0.81 -11.92 -15.07
N LEU A 154 -1.34 -11.08 -14.18
CA LEU A 154 -2.78 -10.93 -14.01
C LEU A 154 -3.44 -10.47 -15.31
N LEU A 155 -2.92 -9.43 -15.97
CA LEU A 155 -3.47 -8.94 -17.24
C LEU A 155 -3.48 -10.02 -18.34
N GLU A 156 -2.50 -10.93 -18.33
CA GLU A 156 -2.36 -12.02 -19.30
C GLU A 156 -3.22 -13.26 -18.96
N SER A 157 -3.78 -13.32 -17.75
CA SER A 157 -4.50 -14.51 -17.31
C SER A 157 -5.81 -14.70 -18.07
N PRO A 158 -6.11 -15.91 -18.57
CA PRO A 158 -7.38 -16.20 -19.23
C PRO A 158 -8.54 -16.26 -18.23
N GLY A 159 -9.77 -16.20 -18.73
CA GLY A 159 -10.95 -16.56 -17.94
C GLY A 159 -10.86 -18.01 -17.44
N ASP A 160 -11.31 -18.24 -16.21
CA ASP A 160 -11.20 -19.52 -15.50
C ASP A 160 -12.42 -19.81 -14.62
N ALA A 161 -12.31 -20.83 -13.73
CA ALA A 161 -13.37 -21.18 -12.78
C ALA A 161 -13.59 -20.09 -11.69
N ILE A 162 -12.66 -19.17 -11.48
CA ILE A 162 -12.78 -18.05 -10.52
C ILE A 162 -13.64 -16.94 -11.14
N SER A 163 -13.36 -16.62 -12.41
CA SER A 163 -14.08 -15.61 -13.17
C SER A 163 -14.03 -15.92 -14.67
N PRO A 164 -15.16 -15.82 -15.41
CA PRO A 164 -15.17 -15.97 -16.85
C PRO A 164 -14.44 -14.85 -17.59
N LEU A 165 -14.23 -13.69 -16.92
CA LEU A 165 -13.47 -12.57 -17.47
C LEU A 165 -11.98 -12.91 -17.51
N ASP A 166 -11.29 -12.53 -18.57
CA ASP A 166 -9.84 -12.52 -18.57
C ASP A 166 -9.29 -11.48 -17.57
N GLY A 167 -7.96 -11.47 -17.36
CA GLY A 167 -7.38 -10.62 -16.33
C GLY A 167 -7.55 -9.13 -16.62
N ALA A 168 -7.43 -8.71 -17.87
CA ALA A 168 -7.58 -7.29 -18.24
C ALA A 168 -9.05 -6.83 -18.07
N GLU A 169 -10.01 -7.66 -18.49
CA GLU A 169 -11.44 -7.41 -18.28
C GLU A 169 -11.80 -7.39 -16.79
N LEU A 170 -11.23 -8.31 -15.99
CA LEU A 170 -11.47 -8.38 -14.56
C LEU A 170 -10.91 -7.13 -13.84
N VAL A 171 -9.68 -6.71 -14.18
CA VAL A 171 -9.10 -5.46 -13.68
C VAL A 171 -9.97 -4.27 -14.06
N LYS A 172 -10.36 -4.15 -15.33
CA LYS A 172 -11.22 -3.06 -15.81
C LYS A 172 -12.55 -2.98 -15.07
N ALA A 173 -13.14 -4.13 -14.74
CA ALA A 173 -14.41 -4.19 -14.03
C ALA A 173 -14.28 -3.85 -12.54
N LYS A 174 -13.21 -4.30 -11.88
CA LYS A 174 -13.12 -4.31 -10.42
C LYS A 174 -12.23 -3.24 -9.82
N VAL A 175 -11.15 -2.88 -10.53
CA VAL A 175 -10.14 -1.95 -9.99
C VAL A 175 -10.53 -0.50 -10.26
N ARG A 176 -10.60 0.29 -9.20
CA ARG A 176 -10.80 1.74 -9.26
C ARG A 176 -9.53 2.47 -9.64
N THR A 177 -8.41 2.09 -9.04
CA THR A 177 -7.12 2.76 -9.20
C THR A 177 -5.98 1.81 -8.84
N LEU A 178 -4.89 1.90 -9.58
CA LEU A 178 -3.59 1.33 -9.23
C LEU A 178 -2.71 2.44 -8.65
N SER A 179 -2.27 2.31 -7.41
CA SER A 179 -1.22 3.13 -6.81
C SER A 179 0.07 2.33 -6.89
N VAL A 180 1.06 2.84 -7.63
CA VAL A 180 2.30 2.10 -7.88
C VAL A 180 3.52 2.87 -7.39
N MET A 181 4.35 2.21 -6.56
CA MET A 181 5.70 2.69 -6.26
C MET A 181 6.63 2.21 -7.36
N ALA A 182 6.88 3.06 -8.34
CA ALA A 182 7.76 2.76 -9.47
C ALA A 182 8.18 4.02 -10.21
N GLY A 183 9.33 3.95 -10.87
CA GLY A 183 9.84 5.00 -11.72
C GLY A 183 10.44 6.20 -11.00
N ALA A 184 10.89 7.18 -11.77
CA ALA A 184 11.38 8.46 -11.28
C ALA A 184 10.98 9.55 -12.29
N PHE A 185 10.38 10.64 -11.81
CA PHE A 185 9.79 11.69 -12.66
C PHE A 185 10.53 13.01 -12.53
N THR A 186 11.52 13.08 -11.64
CA THR A 186 12.45 14.20 -11.51
C THR A 186 13.88 13.68 -11.46
N ARG A 187 14.84 14.53 -11.88
CA ARG A 187 16.25 14.18 -11.78
C ARG A 187 16.69 14.17 -10.32
N ILE A 188 17.47 13.18 -9.96
CA ILE A 188 17.94 12.95 -8.59
C ILE A 188 19.31 13.60 -8.40
N ALA A 189 19.53 14.24 -7.25
CA ALA A 189 20.84 14.77 -6.88
C ALA A 189 21.72 13.64 -6.34
N GLY A 190 22.87 13.42 -6.96
CA GLY A 190 23.89 12.52 -6.47
C GLY A 190 24.74 13.16 -5.37
N ASP A 191 25.64 12.38 -4.78
CA ASP A 191 26.48 12.74 -3.61
C ASP A 191 27.33 14.01 -3.82
N LYS A 192 27.66 14.33 -5.07
CA LYS A 192 28.42 15.52 -5.44
C LYS A 192 27.58 16.67 -5.98
N GLY A 193 26.24 16.56 -5.84
CA GLY A 193 25.28 17.56 -6.31
C GLY A 193 24.97 17.51 -7.80
N GLN A 194 25.58 16.58 -8.58
CA GLN A 194 25.20 16.37 -9.98
C GLN A 194 23.79 15.79 -10.07
N LEU A 195 23.00 16.26 -11.02
CA LEU A 195 21.69 15.70 -11.30
C LEU A 195 21.81 14.55 -12.31
N TYR A 196 21.12 13.45 -12.05
CA TYR A 196 21.06 12.30 -12.96
C TYR A 196 19.62 11.77 -13.10
N ASP A 197 19.36 11.09 -14.22
CA ASP A 197 18.10 10.38 -14.43
C ASP A 197 18.20 9.01 -13.75
N HIS A 198 17.29 8.75 -12.81
CA HIS A 198 17.32 7.55 -11.98
C HIS A 198 16.54 6.40 -12.63
N LYS A 199 17.14 5.23 -12.68
CA LYS A 199 16.48 3.98 -13.04
C LYS A 199 16.01 3.32 -11.76
N GLU A 200 14.71 3.38 -11.54
CA GLU A 200 14.09 2.92 -10.30
C GLU A 200 14.08 1.39 -10.23
N TYR A 201 14.34 0.87 -9.03
CA TYR A 201 14.62 -0.55 -8.78
C TYR A 201 13.47 -1.48 -9.21
N ASN A 202 12.23 -1.19 -8.83
CA ASN A 202 11.07 -2.03 -9.17
C ASN A 202 10.84 -2.12 -10.68
N VAL A 203 11.17 -1.05 -11.40
CA VAL A 203 11.12 -1.04 -12.87
C VAL A 203 12.26 -1.89 -13.45
N VAL A 204 13.48 -1.75 -12.91
CA VAL A 204 14.67 -2.42 -13.47
C VAL A 204 14.62 -3.93 -13.25
N GLU A 205 14.08 -4.40 -12.13
CA GLU A 205 13.99 -5.83 -11.83
C GLU A 205 13.06 -6.59 -12.77
N ASP A 206 12.02 -5.93 -13.34
CA ASP A 206 11.19 -6.50 -14.38
C ASP A 206 10.68 -5.43 -15.36
N ILE A 207 11.58 -4.98 -16.25
CA ILE A 207 11.28 -3.95 -17.26
C ILE A 207 10.10 -4.36 -18.15
N SER A 208 9.98 -5.62 -18.48
CA SER A 208 8.91 -6.11 -19.38
C SER A 208 7.54 -5.99 -18.72
N ALA A 209 7.44 -6.36 -17.46
CA ALA A 209 6.22 -6.23 -16.68
C ALA A 209 5.88 -4.75 -16.42
N ALA A 210 6.86 -3.92 -16.07
CA ALA A 210 6.66 -2.49 -15.88
C ALA A 210 6.15 -1.79 -17.16
N LYS A 211 6.70 -2.14 -18.33
CA LYS A 211 6.19 -1.67 -19.64
C LYS A 211 4.74 -2.10 -19.84
N ARG A 212 4.43 -3.36 -19.56
CA ARG A 212 3.09 -3.90 -19.70
C ARG A 212 2.07 -3.12 -18.87
N ILE A 213 2.40 -2.85 -17.59
CA ILE A 213 1.53 -2.05 -16.73
C ILE A 213 1.38 -0.62 -17.25
N ALA A 214 2.46 0.03 -17.62
CA ALA A 214 2.41 1.40 -18.14
C ALA A 214 1.63 1.53 -19.46
N THR A 215 1.55 0.46 -20.28
CA THR A 215 0.90 0.50 -21.60
C THR A 215 -0.54 -0.02 -21.56
N ASP A 216 -0.78 -1.12 -20.85
CA ASP A 216 -1.99 -1.93 -21.02
C ASP A 216 -2.91 -1.93 -19.79
N TRP A 217 -2.52 -1.30 -18.68
CA TRP A 217 -3.38 -1.24 -17.50
C TRP A 217 -4.65 -0.43 -17.78
N PRO A 218 -5.86 -1.01 -17.61
CA PRO A 218 -7.07 -0.40 -18.14
C PRO A 218 -7.74 0.65 -17.24
N THR A 219 -7.21 0.89 -16.04
CA THR A 219 -7.78 1.86 -15.07
C THR A 219 -6.75 2.93 -14.69
N PRO A 220 -7.14 4.04 -14.03
CA PRO A 220 -6.20 5.08 -13.64
C PRO A 220 -5.00 4.56 -12.85
N ILE A 221 -3.80 5.05 -13.18
CA ILE A 221 -2.56 4.75 -12.46
C ILE A 221 -2.03 6.02 -11.79
N LEU A 222 -1.70 5.87 -10.50
CA LEU A 222 -1.05 6.90 -9.70
C LEU A 222 0.34 6.42 -9.31
N TRP A 223 1.36 7.09 -9.82
CA TRP A 223 2.76 6.74 -9.65
C TRP A 223 3.36 7.48 -8.46
N SER A 224 3.89 6.76 -7.48
CA SER A 224 4.76 7.31 -6.45
C SER A 224 6.21 7.06 -6.88
N GLY A 225 6.85 8.09 -7.44
CA GLY A 225 8.20 7.98 -7.98
C GLY A 225 9.26 7.89 -6.87
N PHE A 226 10.45 7.47 -7.24
CA PHE A 226 11.62 7.33 -6.36
C PHE A 226 11.88 8.60 -5.54
N GLU A 227 11.76 9.78 -6.15
CA GLU A 227 11.98 11.08 -5.50
C GLU A 227 11.03 11.34 -4.32
N ILE A 228 9.83 10.74 -4.32
CA ILE A 228 8.84 10.96 -3.28
C ILE A 228 9.30 10.33 -1.97
N GLY A 229 9.57 9.03 -1.98
CA GLY A 229 10.04 8.32 -0.79
C GLY A 229 11.43 8.79 -0.35
N LEU A 230 12.32 9.10 -1.29
CA LEU A 230 13.64 9.66 -0.99
C LEU A 230 13.55 10.97 -0.21
N GLY A 231 12.57 11.82 -0.54
CA GLY A 231 12.32 13.09 0.15
C GLY A 231 11.67 12.94 1.55
N LEU A 232 11.28 11.74 1.95
CA LEU A 232 10.51 11.46 3.17
C LEU A 232 11.19 10.35 3.97
N GLY A 233 12.23 10.70 4.75
CA GLY A 233 12.95 9.72 5.59
C GLY A 233 12.18 9.35 6.85
N TYR A 234 11.82 8.07 7.01
CA TYR A 234 11.22 7.54 8.24
C TYR A 234 12.21 7.64 9.40
N PRO A 235 11.88 8.33 10.51
CA PRO A 235 12.84 8.57 11.56
C PRO A 235 13.19 7.29 12.34
N ALA A 236 14.47 6.97 12.45
CA ALA A 236 14.97 5.88 13.29
C ALA A 236 14.58 6.05 14.77
N SER A 237 14.38 7.30 15.23
CA SER A 237 13.89 7.58 16.58
C SER A 237 12.48 7.03 16.81
N SER A 238 11.59 7.05 15.82
CA SER A 238 10.26 6.43 15.90
C SER A 238 10.38 4.92 16.10
N ILE A 239 11.26 4.25 15.37
CA ILE A 239 11.53 2.81 15.56
C ILE A 239 11.99 2.53 16.99
N ALA A 240 12.79 3.40 17.57
CA ALA A 240 13.29 3.22 18.94
C ALA A 240 12.25 3.49 20.03
N SER A 241 11.27 4.39 19.79
CA SER A 241 10.30 4.84 20.79
C SER A 241 8.90 4.29 20.62
N ASP A 242 8.36 4.30 19.39
CA ASP A 242 6.92 4.20 19.17
C ASP A 242 6.44 2.74 19.04
N TYR A 243 7.37 1.79 18.84
CA TYR A 243 7.09 0.34 18.75
C TYR A 243 7.28 -0.41 20.07
N ARG A 244 7.49 0.28 21.20
CA ARG A 244 7.78 -0.33 22.51
C ARG A 244 6.58 -1.03 23.16
N TYR A 245 5.40 -0.90 22.59
CA TYR A 245 4.18 -1.55 23.09
C TYR A 245 4.22 -3.07 22.97
N ALA A 246 5.11 -3.63 22.18
CA ALA A 246 5.37 -5.07 22.09
C ALA A 246 6.88 -5.36 22.08
N ASN A 247 7.24 -6.51 22.66
CA ASN A 247 8.61 -7.01 22.63
C ASN A 247 8.58 -8.56 22.70
N PRO A 248 8.94 -9.26 21.62
CA PRO A 248 9.48 -8.75 20.36
C PRO A 248 8.43 -8.08 19.47
N HIS A 249 8.89 -7.26 18.49
CA HIS A 249 8.04 -6.58 17.52
C HIS A 249 8.56 -6.78 16.09
N PRO A 250 7.79 -7.40 15.17
CA PRO A 250 8.31 -7.83 13.86
C PRO A 250 8.82 -6.67 13.00
N ILE A 251 8.13 -5.53 12.99
CA ILE A 251 8.57 -4.34 12.23
C ILE A 251 9.86 -3.77 12.82
N GLN A 252 9.91 -3.59 14.14
CA GLN A 252 11.08 -3.04 14.82
C GLN A 252 12.31 -3.93 14.61
N ASP A 253 12.14 -5.25 14.73
CA ASP A 253 13.22 -6.21 14.55
C ASP A 253 13.70 -6.23 13.09
N ALA A 254 12.79 -6.19 12.11
CA ALA A 254 13.13 -6.10 10.69
C ALA A 254 13.94 -4.82 10.39
N TYR A 255 13.46 -3.67 10.86
CA TYR A 255 14.15 -2.40 10.65
C TYR A 255 15.57 -2.41 11.23
N ARG A 256 15.74 -2.94 12.44
CA ARG A 256 17.04 -3.03 13.10
C ARG A 256 18.03 -3.98 12.41
N LEU A 257 17.54 -4.99 11.72
CA LEU A 257 18.38 -5.88 10.91
C LEU A 257 18.74 -5.26 9.56
N TYR A 258 17.86 -4.44 9.02
CA TYR A 258 18.03 -3.86 7.70
C TYR A 258 18.90 -2.60 7.73
N CYS A 259 18.56 -1.64 8.59
CA CYS A 259 19.17 -0.31 8.67
C CYS A 259 20.33 -0.27 9.65
N GLN A 260 21.27 0.65 9.39
CA GLN A 260 22.30 0.99 10.39
C GLN A 260 21.66 1.72 11.61
N PRO A 261 22.31 1.71 12.77
CA PRO A 261 21.82 2.47 13.92
C PRO A 261 21.62 3.96 13.57
N ASN A 262 20.46 4.50 13.90
CA ASN A 262 20.05 5.89 13.63
C ASN A 262 19.90 6.27 12.14
N GLU A 263 19.88 5.29 11.25
CA GLU A 263 19.58 5.52 9.84
C GLU A 263 18.08 5.78 9.64
N ASN A 264 17.74 6.94 9.07
CA ASN A 264 16.39 7.20 8.59
C ASN A 264 16.20 6.53 7.23
N ARG A 265 15.19 5.67 7.10
CA ARG A 265 14.94 4.97 5.84
C ARG A 265 13.94 5.75 4.98
N PRO A 266 14.20 5.98 3.69
CA PRO A 266 13.18 6.48 2.77
C PRO A 266 11.90 5.64 2.82
N THR A 267 10.76 6.28 2.50
CA THR A 267 9.42 5.71 2.73
C THR A 267 8.67 5.45 1.42
N TRP A 268 9.35 4.93 0.43
CA TRP A 268 8.81 4.75 -0.92
C TRP A 268 7.43 4.06 -0.91
N ASP A 269 7.33 2.93 -0.25
CA ASP A 269 6.13 2.09 -0.22
C ASP A 269 5.00 2.70 0.59
N LEU A 270 5.35 3.31 1.74
CA LEU A 270 4.37 3.96 2.60
C LEU A 270 3.64 5.09 1.87
N THR A 271 4.33 5.81 0.99
CA THR A 271 3.71 6.92 0.23
C THR A 271 2.66 6.41 -0.75
N SER A 272 2.93 5.29 -1.43
CA SER A 272 1.98 4.63 -2.32
C SER A 272 0.75 4.10 -1.56
N VAL A 273 0.96 3.48 -0.38
CA VAL A 273 -0.15 3.03 0.48
C VAL A 273 -0.96 4.19 1.03
N LEU A 274 -0.30 5.26 1.50
CA LEU A 274 -1.00 6.43 2.05
C LEU A 274 -1.97 7.03 1.03
N VAL A 275 -1.53 7.23 -0.20
CA VAL A 275 -2.38 7.79 -1.24
C VAL A 275 -3.42 6.79 -1.74
N ALA A 276 -3.14 5.48 -1.75
CA ALA A 276 -4.11 4.45 -2.11
C ALA A 276 -5.36 4.49 -1.21
N VAL A 277 -5.18 4.75 0.08
CA VAL A 277 -6.28 4.75 1.07
C VAL A 277 -6.82 6.16 1.33
N ARG A 278 -5.96 7.18 1.31
CA ARG A 278 -6.30 8.56 1.68
C ARG A 278 -6.07 9.55 0.55
N ALA A 279 -6.47 9.19 -0.67
CA ALA A 279 -6.26 10.02 -1.87
C ALA A 279 -6.76 11.46 -1.72
N ASP A 280 -7.92 11.64 -1.08
CA ASP A 280 -8.61 12.93 -0.97
C ASP A 280 -8.15 13.76 0.25
N ASN A 281 -7.20 13.27 1.05
CA ASN A 281 -6.77 13.96 2.27
C ASN A 281 -5.72 15.06 2.02
N GLY A 282 -5.32 15.30 0.76
CA GLY A 282 -4.41 16.38 0.38
C GLY A 282 -3.00 16.23 0.98
N TYR A 283 -2.49 15.00 1.08
CA TYR A 283 -1.10 14.75 1.47
C TYR A 283 -0.14 15.10 0.34
N PHE A 284 -0.52 14.80 -0.90
CA PHE A 284 0.30 15.01 -2.08
C PHE A 284 -0.41 15.89 -3.09
N ASP A 285 0.38 16.63 -3.87
CA ASP A 285 -0.04 17.20 -5.12
C ASP A 285 0.17 16.17 -6.25
N TYR A 286 -0.44 16.41 -7.40
CA TYR A 286 -0.38 15.52 -8.55
C TYR A 286 0.18 16.24 -9.78
N SER A 287 0.75 15.48 -10.69
CA SER A 287 0.98 15.95 -12.06
C SER A 287 -0.35 16.22 -12.78
N ASP A 288 -0.29 16.86 -13.94
CA ASP A 288 -1.38 16.80 -14.91
C ASP A 288 -1.65 15.35 -15.32
N LEU A 289 -2.77 15.10 -16.00
CA LEU A 289 -3.00 13.81 -16.66
C LEU A 289 -1.96 13.61 -17.77
N GLY A 290 -1.60 12.36 -18.00
CA GLY A 290 -0.63 12.03 -19.03
C GLY A 290 -0.40 10.55 -19.17
N THR A 291 0.71 10.22 -19.79
CA THR A 291 1.16 8.85 -20.05
C THR A 291 2.58 8.66 -19.54
N VAL A 292 2.81 7.60 -18.77
CA VAL A 292 4.14 7.13 -18.40
C VAL A 292 4.61 6.12 -19.42
N THR A 293 5.84 6.28 -19.88
CA THR A 293 6.53 5.32 -20.75
C THR A 293 7.74 4.76 -20.04
N VAL A 294 7.88 3.46 -20.01
CA VAL A 294 9.06 2.73 -19.53
C VAL A 294 9.96 2.42 -20.72
N GLN A 295 11.19 2.91 -20.70
CA GLN A 295 12.18 2.72 -21.76
C GLN A 295 12.79 1.30 -21.70
N ASP A 296 13.49 0.89 -22.78
CA ASP A 296 14.16 -0.43 -22.84
C ASP A 296 15.26 -0.62 -21.79
N ASP A 297 15.79 0.48 -21.28
CA ASP A 297 16.84 0.49 -20.27
C ASP A 297 16.32 0.72 -18.83
N GLY A 298 14.97 0.76 -18.64
CA GLY A 298 14.32 0.95 -17.36
C GLY A 298 14.12 2.41 -16.94
N LEU A 299 14.52 3.40 -17.74
CA LEU A 299 14.14 4.78 -17.47
C LEU A 299 12.64 4.97 -17.68
N THR A 300 12.06 5.85 -16.85
CA THR A 300 10.65 6.25 -16.97
C THR A 300 10.56 7.69 -17.43
N THR A 301 9.61 7.98 -18.30
CA THR A 301 9.30 9.34 -18.77
C THR A 301 7.80 9.57 -18.66
N PHE A 302 7.42 10.82 -18.47
CA PHE A 302 6.03 11.26 -18.41
C PHE A 302 5.78 12.33 -19.48
N GLU A 303 4.69 12.15 -20.21
CA GLU A 303 4.20 13.14 -21.18
C GLU A 303 2.77 13.54 -20.79
N ALA A 304 2.54 14.84 -20.59
CA ALA A 304 1.21 15.35 -20.24
C ALA A 304 0.26 15.21 -21.44
N SER A 305 -0.96 14.71 -21.20
CA SER A 305 -1.98 14.51 -22.24
C SER A 305 -3.36 14.42 -21.59
N ASP A 306 -4.32 15.14 -22.13
CA ASP A 306 -5.72 15.11 -21.67
C ASP A 306 -6.39 13.73 -21.88
N SER A 307 -5.86 12.92 -22.79
CA SER A 307 -6.30 11.54 -23.03
C SER A 307 -5.60 10.49 -22.18
N GLY A 308 -4.58 10.89 -21.42
CA GLY A 308 -3.86 10.00 -20.51
C GLY A 308 -4.68 9.64 -19.26
N HIS A 309 -4.29 8.58 -18.59
CA HIS A 309 -4.90 8.17 -17.32
C HIS A 309 -3.88 7.92 -16.22
N HIS A 310 -2.64 8.41 -16.40
CA HIS A 310 -1.58 8.38 -15.41
C HIS A 310 -1.38 9.75 -14.77
N ARG A 311 -1.01 9.72 -13.50
CA ARG A 311 -0.48 10.87 -12.76
C ARG A 311 0.67 10.41 -11.89
N TYR A 312 1.59 11.30 -11.55
CA TYR A 312 2.59 11.03 -10.52
C TYR A 312 2.44 12.00 -9.35
N LEU A 313 2.90 11.55 -8.18
CA LEU A 313 2.86 12.32 -6.94
C LEU A 313 3.89 13.43 -6.94
N LYS A 314 3.57 14.51 -6.23
CA LYS A 314 4.49 15.59 -5.88
C LYS A 314 4.35 15.88 -4.39
N ILE A 315 5.45 16.13 -3.70
CA ILE A 315 5.41 16.62 -2.31
C ILE A 315 5.04 18.11 -2.35
N PRO A 316 3.95 18.54 -1.67
CA PRO A 316 3.62 19.95 -1.57
C PRO A 316 4.75 20.74 -0.91
N GLU A 317 4.94 22.02 -1.28
CA GLU A 317 6.05 22.87 -0.83
C GLU A 317 6.27 22.87 0.70
N HIS A 318 5.19 22.74 1.48
CA HIS A 318 5.23 22.68 2.96
C HIS A 318 4.60 21.40 3.51
N GLY A 319 4.50 20.33 2.68
CA GLY A 319 3.76 19.11 3.01
C GLY A 319 4.57 18.06 3.77
N GLN A 320 5.90 18.08 3.72
CA GLN A 320 6.77 17.02 4.26
C GLN A 320 6.45 16.64 5.70
N GLY A 321 6.37 17.63 6.60
CA GLY A 321 6.13 17.37 8.03
C GLY A 321 4.80 16.65 8.27
N ARG A 322 3.74 17.08 7.58
CA ARG A 322 2.42 16.46 7.70
C ARG A 322 2.39 15.04 7.15
N ILE A 323 3.08 14.80 6.04
CA ILE A 323 3.19 13.45 5.45
C ILE A 323 3.96 12.55 6.42
N LEU A 324 5.13 12.95 6.88
CA LEU A 324 5.95 12.17 7.80
C LEU A 324 5.23 11.87 9.11
N GLU A 325 4.52 12.83 9.69
CA GLU A 325 3.69 12.61 10.89
C GLU A 325 2.64 11.51 10.62
N ALA A 326 1.95 11.57 9.48
CA ALA A 326 0.95 10.56 9.14
C ALA A 326 1.59 9.17 8.96
N LEU A 327 2.73 9.08 8.25
CA LEU A 327 3.45 7.82 8.05
C LEU A 327 3.91 7.21 9.38
N GLN A 328 4.48 8.02 10.29
CA GLN A 328 4.92 7.57 11.61
C GLN A 328 3.76 7.08 12.47
N LEU A 329 2.72 7.90 12.63
CA LEU A 329 1.57 7.57 13.48
C LEU A 329 0.82 6.33 12.98
N LEU A 330 0.70 6.17 11.67
CA LEU A 330 -0.02 5.03 11.10
C LEU A 330 0.80 3.75 11.16
N SER A 331 2.08 3.76 10.82
CA SER A 331 2.89 2.53 10.84
C SER A 331 3.25 2.03 12.24
N SER A 332 3.28 2.93 13.24
CA SER A 332 3.62 2.58 14.62
C SER A 332 2.39 2.32 15.53
N GLN A 333 1.17 2.40 15.00
CA GLN A 333 -0.03 2.17 15.81
C GLN A 333 -0.08 0.71 16.30
N PRO A 334 -0.33 0.48 17.61
CA PRO A 334 -0.54 -0.86 18.13
C PRO A 334 -1.71 -1.58 17.46
N PRO A 335 -1.67 -2.93 17.38
CA PRO A 335 -2.84 -3.72 17.04
C PRO A 335 -4.03 -3.35 17.94
N THR A 336 -5.22 -3.27 17.36
CA THR A 336 -6.44 -3.13 18.17
C THR A 336 -6.71 -4.46 18.86
N GLU A 337 -6.95 -4.44 20.17
CA GLU A 337 -7.43 -5.63 20.87
C GLU A 337 -8.74 -6.10 20.20
N THR A 338 -8.73 -7.30 19.67
CA THR A 338 -9.97 -7.98 19.22
C THR A 338 -10.85 -8.18 20.47
N LYS A 339 -11.94 -7.43 20.54
CA LYS A 339 -12.96 -7.59 21.59
C LYS A 339 -13.69 -8.92 21.47
#